data_07e23171427de02822c1904c8b69befc
#
_entry.id   07e23171427de02822c1904c8b69befc
#
_cell.length_a   1.000
_cell.length_b   1.000
_cell.length_c   1.000
_cell.angle_alpha   90.00
_cell.angle_beta   90.00
_cell.angle_gamma   90.00
#
_symmetry.space_group_name_H-M   'P 1'
#
loop_
_entity.id
_entity.type
_entity.pdbx_description
1 polymer ?
#
loop_
_entity_poly.entity_id
_entity_poly.type
_entity_poly.pdbx_seq_one_letter_code
_entity_poly.pdbx_strand_id
1 'polypeptide(L)'
;MKKLFVLNGGAAVKPGNKSAFLKIDDPLSSFSRGGINTGDVLVYDAMLKALAYDQIKNLQFAHAGDEKLWPQEDYDATVIRGSNYLTETVDISNVIPLLKKLKGPIVPVGVGAQAAKYKKLELPKGSVEAWKIIADKCETIGVRGVYSAEVFNDIGIKNVRIIGCPSFYRNLRPSIEIRPIDPAKARVGLTLNRYLSADYASNATKTNRMQRALIQAVAQRPVNRLYSQGEREETLAIFAKGEEKQKHIQSILEKYNLDGDKDVEALVSDRMQAFFDVDEWAADAKENVDVLVGFRLHGNVIGLHQGIPAVFFTYDSRIRELSTLFAIPSVEVEDYMPINLENIFEKADFSKVQHVYRLNYAEYHRFLTENGLNHVLANPVTAPPKKALEKPNLVQTDQNLGEVTDWFQDEVGYMTGEIQTLRDRAWKLELALRELKAPKPNAKLAS
;
A
#
# COMPACT_ATOMS: atom_id res chain seq x y z
N MET A 1 -0.22 -22.55 21.61
CA MET A 1 -1.04 -22.28 20.40
C MET A 1 -1.32 -20.78 20.39
N LYS A 2 -0.94 -20.07 19.30
CA LYS A 2 -1.06 -18.62 19.22
C LYS A 2 -2.34 -18.26 18.50
N LYS A 3 -3.19 -17.50 19.20
CA LYS A 3 -4.50 -17.09 18.69
C LYS A 3 -4.48 -15.61 18.32
N LEU A 4 -4.78 -15.28 17.08
CA LEU A 4 -4.93 -13.90 16.61
C LEU A 4 -6.40 -13.57 16.34
N PHE A 5 -6.83 -12.44 16.83
CA PHE A 5 -8.07 -11.81 16.41
C PHE A 5 -7.74 -10.70 15.41
N VAL A 6 -8.37 -10.72 14.25
CA VAL A 6 -8.13 -9.71 13.20
C VAL A 6 -9.36 -8.85 13.03
N LEU A 7 -9.20 -7.56 13.18
CA LEU A 7 -10.21 -6.59 12.82
C LEU A 7 -10.01 -6.13 11.38
N ASN A 8 -11.10 -6.17 10.62
CA ASN A 8 -11.19 -5.77 9.22
C ASN A 8 -10.35 -6.61 8.24
N GLY A 9 -10.22 -7.92 8.47
CA GLY A 9 -9.49 -8.85 7.58
C GLY A 9 -10.02 -8.86 6.14
N GLY A 10 -11.29 -9.12 5.96
CA GLY A 10 -12.00 -8.92 4.68
C GLY A 10 -11.94 -10.07 3.67
N ALA A 11 -11.23 -11.16 3.96
CA ALA A 11 -11.06 -12.27 3.05
C ALA A 11 -10.99 -13.62 3.80
N ALA A 12 -11.16 -14.71 3.08
CA ALA A 12 -10.90 -16.05 3.58
C ALA A 12 -9.39 -16.38 3.49
N VAL A 13 -8.94 -17.32 4.29
CA VAL A 13 -7.53 -17.76 4.34
C VAL A 13 -7.43 -19.18 3.83
N LYS A 14 -6.53 -19.44 2.88
CA LYS A 14 -6.23 -20.80 2.40
C LYS A 14 -5.58 -21.61 3.52
N PRO A 15 -6.09 -22.82 3.79
CA PRO A 15 -5.41 -23.72 4.72
C PRO A 15 -3.98 -24.01 4.26
N GLY A 16 -3.03 -23.98 5.20
CA GLY A 16 -1.64 -24.41 4.97
C GLY A 16 -0.68 -23.35 4.46
N ASN A 17 -1.09 -22.45 3.56
CA ASN A 17 -0.19 -21.45 2.99
C ASN A 17 -0.43 -20.00 3.44
N LYS A 18 -1.45 -19.78 4.28
CA LYS A 18 -1.84 -18.46 4.81
C LYS A 18 -2.14 -17.40 3.73
N SER A 19 -2.42 -17.80 2.50
CA SER A 19 -2.79 -16.88 1.43
C SER A 19 -4.25 -16.45 1.57
N ALA A 20 -4.54 -15.17 1.36
CA ALA A 20 -5.89 -14.64 1.40
C ALA A 20 -6.57 -14.70 0.03
N PHE A 21 -7.84 -15.03 0.03
CA PHE A 21 -8.65 -15.06 -1.18
C PHE A 21 -10.10 -14.68 -0.87
N LEU A 22 -10.80 -14.22 -1.87
CA LEU A 22 -12.22 -13.98 -1.78
C LEU A 22 -12.96 -15.26 -2.14
N LYS A 23 -13.85 -15.71 -1.25
CA LYS A 23 -14.81 -16.76 -1.58
C LYS A 23 -15.88 -16.17 -2.49
N ILE A 24 -15.76 -16.43 -3.77
CA ILE A 24 -16.71 -15.99 -4.78
C ILE A 24 -17.20 -17.24 -5.47
N ASP A 25 -18.37 -17.70 -5.05
CA ASP A 25 -19.02 -18.86 -5.67
C ASP A 25 -19.59 -18.49 -7.06
N ASP A 26 -20.10 -17.26 -7.19
CA ASP A 26 -20.54 -16.66 -8.43
C ASP A 26 -20.10 -15.19 -8.50
N PRO A 27 -19.12 -14.85 -9.38
CA PRO A 27 -18.66 -13.48 -9.54
C PRO A 27 -19.76 -12.50 -9.90
N LEU A 28 -20.70 -12.89 -10.76
CA LEU A 28 -21.76 -12.01 -11.23
C LEU A 28 -22.74 -11.62 -10.12
N SER A 29 -23.14 -12.57 -9.26
CA SER A 29 -24.05 -12.29 -8.14
C SER A 29 -23.35 -11.58 -6.98
N SER A 30 -22.08 -11.89 -6.74
CA SER A 30 -21.30 -11.29 -5.63
C SER A 30 -21.06 -9.79 -5.84
N PHE A 31 -20.84 -9.37 -7.08
CA PHE A 31 -20.62 -7.96 -7.42
C PHE A 31 -21.91 -7.13 -7.54
N SER A 32 -23.07 -7.76 -7.62
CA SER A 32 -24.33 -7.04 -7.56
C SER A 32 -24.57 -6.33 -6.22
N ARG A 33 -23.88 -6.75 -5.15
CA ARG A 33 -24.03 -6.25 -3.77
C ARG A 33 -23.03 -5.17 -3.37
N GLY A 34 -22.08 -4.80 -4.23
CA GLY A 34 -21.06 -3.78 -3.96
C GLY A 34 -19.68 -4.19 -4.48
N GLY A 35 -18.83 -3.21 -4.78
CA GLY A 35 -17.49 -3.45 -5.28
C GLY A 35 -16.60 -4.17 -4.26
N ILE A 36 -15.78 -5.09 -4.73
CA ILE A 36 -14.79 -5.79 -3.93
C ILE A 36 -13.42 -5.20 -4.27
N ASN A 37 -12.69 -4.73 -3.26
CA ASN A 37 -11.34 -4.21 -3.47
C ASN A 37 -10.29 -5.31 -3.25
N THR A 38 -9.81 -5.92 -4.31
CA THR A 38 -8.78 -6.97 -4.23
C THR A 38 -7.43 -6.44 -3.72
N GLY A 39 -7.20 -5.13 -3.80
CA GLY A 39 -6.05 -4.50 -3.15
C GLY A 39 -6.08 -4.61 -1.62
N ASP A 40 -7.25 -4.57 -1.00
CA ASP A 40 -7.41 -4.81 0.44
C ASP A 40 -7.11 -6.28 0.81
N VAL A 41 -7.44 -7.21 -0.10
CA VAL A 41 -7.09 -8.63 0.05
C VAL A 41 -5.57 -8.81 0.04
N LEU A 42 -4.85 -8.11 -0.84
CA LEU A 42 -3.38 -8.14 -0.88
C LEU A 42 -2.75 -7.62 0.43
N VAL A 43 -3.29 -6.56 1.03
CA VAL A 43 -2.80 -6.06 2.33
C VAL A 43 -3.01 -7.12 3.41
N TYR A 44 -4.17 -7.75 3.42
CA TYR A 44 -4.50 -8.80 4.38
C TYR A 44 -3.61 -10.03 4.20
N ASP A 45 -3.44 -10.49 2.96
CA ASP A 45 -2.56 -11.60 2.59
C ASP A 45 -1.12 -11.39 3.08
N ALA A 46 -0.56 -10.21 2.77
CA ALA A 46 0.80 -9.88 3.17
C ALA A 46 0.97 -9.83 4.70
N MET A 47 -0.02 -9.30 5.42
CA MET A 47 -0.02 -9.29 6.88
C MET A 47 -0.11 -10.72 7.45
N LEU A 48 -1.00 -11.55 6.93
CA LEU A 48 -1.15 -12.93 7.36
C LEU A 48 0.09 -13.77 7.12
N LYS A 49 0.74 -13.60 5.96
CA LYS A 49 1.99 -14.29 5.64
C LYS A 49 3.13 -13.88 6.58
N ALA A 50 3.16 -12.62 7.00
CA ALA A 50 4.18 -12.12 7.92
C ALA A 50 4.01 -12.62 9.37
N LEU A 51 2.77 -12.83 9.83
CA LEU A 51 2.48 -13.18 11.21
C LEU A 51 2.56 -14.70 11.47
N ALA A 52 3.06 -15.06 12.64
CA ALA A 52 3.05 -16.44 13.12
C ALA A 52 1.84 -16.66 14.05
N TYR A 53 0.93 -17.53 13.64
CA TYR A 53 -0.26 -17.89 14.40
C TYR A 53 -0.71 -19.31 14.10
N ASP A 54 -1.44 -19.90 15.04
CA ASP A 54 -2.05 -21.24 14.91
C ASP A 54 -3.55 -21.15 14.61
N GLN A 55 -4.20 -20.17 15.22
CA GLN A 55 -5.62 -19.89 15.02
C GLN A 55 -5.87 -18.40 14.73
N ILE A 56 -6.85 -18.15 13.88
CA ILE A 56 -7.27 -16.82 13.51
C ILE A 56 -8.79 -16.72 13.46
N LYS A 57 -9.31 -15.65 14.02
CA LYS A 57 -10.70 -15.21 13.82
C LYS A 57 -10.68 -13.79 13.30
N ASN A 58 -11.54 -13.47 12.36
CA ASN A 58 -11.66 -12.10 11.88
C ASN A 58 -13.07 -11.56 12.05
N LEU A 59 -13.19 -10.23 12.18
CA LEU A 59 -14.43 -9.50 12.23
C LEU A 59 -14.26 -8.19 11.45
N GLN A 60 -15.23 -7.86 10.60
CA GLN A 60 -15.24 -6.60 9.87
C GLN A 60 -15.67 -5.45 10.79
N PHE A 61 -15.14 -4.27 10.59
CA PHE A 61 -15.59 -3.07 11.30
C PHE A 61 -17.10 -2.85 11.18
N ALA A 62 -17.65 -3.07 9.99
CA ALA A 62 -19.09 -2.94 9.76
C ALA A 62 -19.95 -3.82 10.69
N HIS A 63 -19.39 -4.92 11.19
CA HIS A 63 -20.08 -5.87 12.06
C HIS A 63 -19.65 -5.77 13.53
N ALA A 64 -18.77 -4.83 13.87
CA ALA A 64 -18.23 -4.71 15.23
C ALA A 64 -19.27 -4.26 16.25
N GLY A 65 -20.39 -3.68 15.83
CA GLY A 65 -21.52 -3.36 16.70
C GLY A 65 -22.38 -4.54 17.10
N ASP A 66 -22.24 -5.72 16.44
CA ASP A 66 -23.00 -6.94 16.79
C ASP A 66 -22.21 -7.79 17.78
N GLU A 67 -22.59 -7.73 19.05
CA GLU A 67 -21.93 -8.47 20.13
C GLU A 67 -21.94 -9.99 19.97
N LYS A 68 -22.90 -10.55 19.21
CA LYS A 68 -22.97 -11.99 18.92
C LYS A 68 -21.79 -12.47 18.08
N LEU A 69 -21.19 -11.58 17.30
CA LEU A 69 -20.05 -11.88 16.44
C LEU A 69 -18.71 -11.70 17.13
N TRP A 70 -18.69 -11.12 18.33
CA TRP A 70 -17.46 -10.87 19.09
C TRP A 70 -16.74 -12.16 19.45
N PRO A 71 -15.42 -12.10 19.70
CA PRO A 71 -14.69 -13.24 20.23
C PRO A 71 -15.26 -13.66 21.60
N GLN A 72 -15.52 -14.95 21.76
CA GLN A 72 -16.03 -15.52 23.02
C GLN A 72 -14.89 -16.04 23.92
N GLU A 73 -13.68 -16.00 23.42
CA GLU A 73 -12.46 -16.42 24.09
C GLU A 73 -11.39 -15.32 24.00
N ASP A 74 -10.38 -15.40 24.85
CA ASP A 74 -9.25 -14.48 24.82
C ASP A 74 -8.30 -14.84 23.67
N TYR A 75 -7.71 -13.83 23.05
CA TYR A 75 -6.72 -13.91 21.99
C TYR A 75 -5.40 -13.32 22.48
N ASP A 76 -4.27 -13.85 22.00
CA ASP A 76 -2.95 -13.36 22.39
C ASP A 76 -2.71 -11.92 21.92
N ALA A 77 -3.25 -11.57 20.78
CA ALA A 77 -3.28 -10.20 20.27
C ALA A 77 -4.45 -9.97 19.32
N THR A 78 -4.88 -8.72 19.24
CA THR A 78 -5.76 -8.23 18.19
C THR A 78 -4.95 -7.43 17.19
N VAL A 79 -5.08 -7.75 15.91
CA VAL A 79 -4.40 -7.02 14.83
C VAL A 79 -5.44 -6.31 13.98
N ILE A 80 -5.25 -5.02 13.74
CA ILE A 80 -6.10 -4.26 12.83
C ILE A 80 -5.41 -4.22 11.46
N ARG A 81 -6.05 -4.82 10.43
CA ARG A 81 -5.52 -4.73 9.07
C ARG A 81 -5.53 -3.28 8.59
N GLY A 82 -4.40 -2.79 8.13
CA GLY A 82 -4.25 -1.44 7.64
C GLY A 82 -5.11 -1.12 6.41
N SER A 83 -5.71 0.04 6.44
CA SER A 83 -6.41 0.68 5.32
C SER A 83 -6.42 2.18 5.54
N ASN A 84 -7.12 2.93 4.67
CA ASN A 84 -7.23 4.38 4.78
C ASN A 84 -8.34 4.77 5.75
N TYR A 85 -8.12 4.56 7.04
CA TYR A 85 -9.11 4.88 8.07
C TYR A 85 -9.08 6.34 8.53
N LEU A 86 -7.96 7.05 8.26
CA LEU A 86 -7.79 8.43 8.66
C LEU A 86 -8.32 9.35 7.56
N THR A 87 -9.61 9.59 7.58
CA THR A 87 -10.34 10.49 6.66
C THR A 87 -11.40 11.28 7.41
N GLU A 88 -11.90 12.34 6.81
CA GLU A 88 -12.97 13.17 7.40
C GLU A 88 -14.34 12.47 7.37
N THR A 89 -14.49 11.39 6.59
CA THR A 89 -15.77 10.72 6.35
C THR A 89 -15.90 9.33 6.97
N VAL A 90 -14.78 8.69 7.32
CA VAL A 90 -14.80 7.34 7.90
C VAL A 90 -14.95 7.43 9.42
N ASP A 91 -16.10 7.03 9.92
CA ASP A 91 -16.35 6.90 11.36
C ASP A 91 -16.27 5.43 11.79
N ILE A 92 -15.34 5.15 12.70
CA ILE A 92 -15.14 3.82 13.30
C ILE A 92 -15.65 3.74 14.76
N SER A 93 -16.49 4.65 15.18
CA SER A 93 -17.01 4.69 16.56
C SER A 93 -17.74 3.41 16.98
N ASN A 94 -18.33 2.69 16.03
CA ASN A 94 -19.03 1.42 16.25
C ASN A 94 -18.11 0.30 16.81
N VAL A 95 -16.77 0.43 16.69
CA VAL A 95 -15.84 -0.56 17.25
C VAL A 95 -15.53 -0.30 18.74
N ILE A 96 -15.85 0.88 19.29
CA ILE A 96 -15.48 1.28 20.67
C ILE A 96 -15.92 0.27 21.72
N PRO A 97 -17.16 -0.23 21.73
CA PRO A 97 -17.58 -1.22 22.74
C PRO A 97 -16.73 -2.50 22.67
N LEU A 98 -16.43 -2.98 21.48
CA LEU A 98 -15.56 -4.15 21.27
C LEU A 98 -14.13 -3.86 21.74
N LEU A 99 -13.54 -2.72 21.39
CA LEU A 99 -12.18 -2.34 21.81
C LEU A 99 -12.02 -2.29 23.33
N LYS A 100 -13.05 -1.82 24.05
CA LYS A 100 -13.08 -1.77 25.51
C LYS A 100 -13.12 -3.18 26.13
N LYS A 101 -13.77 -4.15 25.46
CA LYS A 101 -13.90 -5.53 25.93
C LYS A 101 -12.67 -6.38 25.61
N LEU A 102 -11.99 -6.12 24.50
CA LEU A 102 -10.81 -6.90 24.09
C LEU A 102 -9.69 -6.79 25.15
N LYS A 103 -9.15 -7.95 25.53
CA LYS A 103 -7.96 -8.06 26.39
C LYS A 103 -6.71 -8.15 25.52
N GLY A 104 -5.57 -7.78 26.08
CA GLY A 104 -4.28 -7.82 25.39
C GLY A 104 -4.06 -6.67 24.40
N PRO A 105 -2.95 -6.71 23.65
CA PRO A 105 -2.56 -5.64 22.75
C PRO A 105 -3.50 -5.58 21.54
N ILE A 106 -3.75 -4.35 21.06
CA ILE A 106 -4.49 -4.07 19.82
C ILE A 106 -3.56 -3.32 18.88
N VAL A 107 -3.01 -4.01 17.88
CA VAL A 107 -1.93 -3.52 17.04
C VAL A 107 -2.41 -3.20 15.62
N PRO A 108 -2.54 -1.94 15.24
CA PRO A 108 -2.83 -1.54 13.87
C PRO A 108 -1.59 -1.65 12.98
N VAL A 109 -1.72 -2.29 11.81
CA VAL A 109 -0.60 -2.59 10.92
C VAL A 109 -0.81 -1.91 9.56
N GLY A 110 -0.17 -0.76 9.35
CA GLY A 110 -0.21 -0.04 8.06
C GLY A 110 -1.45 0.84 7.87
N VAL A 111 -1.85 1.58 8.90
CA VAL A 111 -2.94 2.57 8.83
C VAL A 111 -2.51 3.76 7.98
N GLY A 112 -3.39 4.23 7.10
CA GLY A 112 -3.15 5.35 6.21
C GLY A 112 -4.15 6.47 6.33
N ALA A 113 -3.69 7.67 6.00
CA ALA A 113 -4.53 8.83 5.78
C ALA A 113 -4.86 8.97 4.29
N GLN A 114 -6.03 9.50 3.98
CA GLN A 114 -6.44 9.78 2.60
C GLN A 114 -7.11 11.14 2.49
N ALA A 115 -6.53 11.97 1.64
CA ALA A 115 -7.08 13.22 1.17
C ALA A 115 -6.68 13.45 -0.29
N ALA A 116 -7.37 14.33 -0.98
CA ALA A 116 -7.00 14.73 -2.34
C ALA A 116 -5.59 15.35 -2.39
N LYS A 117 -5.23 16.15 -1.37
CA LYS A 117 -3.89 16.73 -1.15
C LYS A 117 -3.52 16.62 0.33
N TYR A 118 -2.25 16.76 0.65
CA TYR A 118 -1.81 16.90 2.04
C TYR A 118 -2.48 18.14 2.67
N LYS A 119 -3.28 17.89 3.69
CA LYS A 119 -3.97 18.91 4.48
C LYS A 119 -4.19 18.39 5.89
N LYS A 120 -4.44 19.27 6.84
CA LYS A 120 -4.94 18.87 8.16
C LYS A 120 -6.32 18.21 8.00
N LEU A 121 -6.50 17.03 8.60
CA LEU A 121 -7.78 16.30 8.57
C LEU A 121 -8.53 16.49 9.89
N GLU A 122 -9.82 16.73 9.77
CA GLU A 122 -10.74 16.73 10.92
C GLU A 122 -11.44 15.38 10.98
N LEU A 123 -10.88 14.46 11.80
CA LEU A 123 -11.46 13.15 11.96
C LEU A 123 -12.78 13.19 12.74
N PRO A 124 -13.76 12.31 12.48
CA PRO A 124 -14.96 12.16 13.29
C PRO A 124 -14.60 11.93 14.76
N LYS A 125 -15.32 12.59 15.67
CA LYS A 125 -15.05 12.52 17.13
C LYS A 125 -15.00 11.09 17.66
N GLY A 126 -15.92 10.23 17.20
CA GLY A 126 -15.94 8.82 17.56
C GLY A 126 -14.70 8.05 17.07
N SER A 127 -14.21 8.37 15.88
CA SER A 127 -12.95 7.80 15.38
C SER A 127 -11.76 8.24 16.22
N VAL A 128 -11.71 9.50 16.65
CA VAL A 128 -10.66 10.00 17.57
C VAL A 128 -10.67 9.24 18.90
N GLU A 129 -11.86 8.99 19.50
CA GLU A 129 -11.99 8.18 20.72
C GLU A 129 -11.49 6.75 20.48
N ALA A 130 -11.94 6.11 19.40
CA ALA A 130 -11.51 4.74 19.05
C ALA A 130 -10.00 4.64 18.92
N TRP A 131 -9.37 5.58 18.20
CA TRP A 131 -7.92 5.59 18.00
C TRP A 131 -7.13 5.83 19.30
N LYS A 132 -7.63 6.63 20.22
CA LYS A 132 -7.02 6.81 21.56
C LYS A 132 -7.06 5.52 22.36
N ILE A 133 -8.19 4.81 22.39
CA ILE A 133 -8.31 3.50 23.05
C ILE A 133 -7.33 2.49 22.44
N ILE A 134 -7.16 2.49 21.12
CA ILE A 134 -6.22 1.61 20.43
C ILE A 134 -4.78 1.99 20.81
N ALA A 135 -4.44 3.28 20.78
CA ALA A 135 -3.11 3.77 21.14
C ALA A 135 -2.67 3.39 22.56
N ASP A 136 -3.62 3.38 23.50
CA ASP A 136 -3.38 2.97 24.89
C ASP A 136 -3.14 1.45 25.03
N LYS A 137 -3.43 0.66 24.00
CA LYS A 137 -3.34 -0.81 24.02
C LYS A 137 -2.23 -1.39 23.14
N CYS A 138 -1.36 -0.56 22.56
CA CYS A 138 -0.18 -1.02 21.79
C CYS A 138 1.04 -0.16 22.10
N GLU A 139 2.21 -0.71 21.88
CA GLU A 139 3.46 0.05 21.98
C GLU A 139 3.53 1.13 20.89
N THR A 140 3.21 0.77 19.65
CA THR A 140 3.16 1.72 18.54
C THR A 140 2.08 1.33 17.53
N ILE A 141 1.47 2.33 16.91
CA ILE A 141 0.59 2.19 15.75
C ILE A 141 1.44 2.19 14.49
N GLY A 142 1.35 1.15 13.67
CA GLY A 142 2.02 1.11 12.36
C GLY A 142 1.30 1.94 11.32
N VAL A 143 1.96 2.95 10.77
CA VAL A 143 1.38 3.87 9.78
C VAL A 143 2.08 3.80 8.43
N ARG A 144 1.37 4.23 7.37
CA ARG A 144 1.86 4.15 5.99
C ARG A 144 2.98 5.13 5.67
N GLY A 145 3.02 6.28 6.31
CA GLY A 145 4.04 7.29 6.05
C GLY A 145 3.91 8.51 6.95
N VAL A 146 4.62 9.57 6.57
CA VAL A 146 4.73 10.80 7.34
C VAL A 146 3.39 11.50 7.51
N TYR A 147 2.62 11.62 6.44
CA TYR A 147 1.30 12.27 6.49
C TYR A 147 0.34 11.54 7.43
N SER A 148 0.32 10.20 7.38
CA SER A 148 -0.48 9.40 8.29
C SER A 148 -0.05 9.57 9.75
N ALA A 149 1.26 9.69 10.01
CA ALA A 149 1.80 9.96 11.34
C ALA A 149 1.41 11.38 11.84
N GLU A 150 1.44 12.38 10.96
CA GLU A 150 1.02 13.75 11.29
C GLU A 150 -0.45 13.81 11.70
N VAL A 151 -1.33 13.10 10.98
CA VAL A 151 -2.76 13.04 11.34
C VAL A 151 -2.98 12.46 12.75
N PHE A 152 -2.25 11.40 13.12
CA PHE A 152 -2.30 10.89 14.50
C PHE A 152 -1.76 11.89 15.51
N ASN A 153 -0.66 12.56 15.18
CA ASN A 153 -0.10 13.58 16.07
C ASN A 153 -1.05 14.75 16.30
N ASP A 154 -1.79 15.18 15.28
CA ASP A 154 -2.79 16.26 15.39
C ASP A 154 -3.92 15.95 16.37
N ILE A 155 -4.26 14.67 16.55
CA ILE A 155 -5.26 14.21 17.53
C ILE A 155 -4.65 13.80 18.90
N GLY A 156 -3.34 14.06 19.08
CA GLY A 156 -2.61 13.83 20.32
C GLY A 156 -2.07 12.41 20.52
N ILE A 157 -2.05 11.56 19.49
CA ILE A 157 -1.48 10.22 19.52
C ILE A 157 -0.05 10.28 18.96
N LYS A 158 0.94 9.87 19.78
CA LYS A 158 2.36 10.02 19.47
C LYS A 158 3.13 8.70 19.32
N ASN A 159 2.58 7.62 19.84
CA ASN A 159 3.15 6.29 19.72
C ASN A 159 2.85 5.69 18.33
N VAL A 160 3.40 6.31 17.30
CA VAL A 160 3.29 5.86 15.90
C VAL A 160 4.64 5.49 15.33
N ARG A 161 4.66 4.51 14.43
CA ARG A 161 5.84 4.10 13.68
C ARG A 161 5.54 4.04 12.19
N ILE A 162 6.36 4.66 11.37
CA ILE A 162 6.24 4.60 9.93
C ILE A 162 6.80 3.26 9.45
N ILE A 163 5.91 2.41 8.92
CA ILE A 163 6.24 1.06 8.46
C ILE A 163 5.89 0.85 6.98
N GLY A 164 5.25 1.82 6.34
CA GLY A 164 4.69 1.61 5.02
C GLY A 164 3.41 0.77 5.03
N CYS A 165 3.11 0.17 3.88
CA CYS A 165 2.01 -0.76 3.75
C CYS A 165 2.52 -2.21 3.80
N PRO A 166 1.92 -3.12 4.58
CA PRO A 166 2.34 -4.53 4.65
C PRO A 166 2.43 -5.22 3.30
N SER A 167 1.61 -4.78 2.32
CA SER A 167 1.61 -5.34 0.96
C SER A 167 2.97 -5.30 0.28
N PHE A 168 3.84 -4.36 0.61
CA PHE A 168 5.19 -4.27 0.06
C PHE A 168 6.12 -5.40 0.54
N TYR A 169 5.83 -5.99 1.69
CA TYR A 169 6.69 -7.01 2.34
C TYR A 169 6.16 -8.43 2.18
N ARG A 170 5.25 -8.66 1.23
CA ARG A 170 4.61 -9.96 1.01
C ARG A 170 5.61 -11.09 0.75
N ASN A 171 6.76 -10.80 0.16
CA ASN A 171 7.83 -11.77 -0.10
C ASN A 171 8.59 -12.20 1.17
N LEU A 172 8.36 -11.55 2.32
CA LEU A 172 8.97 -11.81 3.62
C LEU A 172 10.51 -11.67 3.66
N ARG A 173 11.09 -11.07 2.62
CA ARG A 173 12.55 -10.91 2.45
C ARG A 173 12.96 -9.47 2.70
N PRO A 174 14.15 -9.24 3.27
CA PRO A 174 14.65 -7.89 3.56
C PRO A 174 15.12 -7.13 2.31
N SER A 175 15.01 -7.71 1.14
CA SER A 175 15.42 -7.08 -0.12
C SER A 175 14.49 -7.46 -1.26
N ILE A 176 14.40 -6.56 -2.24
CA ILE A 176 13.80 -6.80 -3.54
C ILE A 176 14.80 -6.39 -4.61
N GLU A 177 14.80 -7.11 -5.71
CA GLU A 177 15.60 -6.77 -6.89
C GLU A 177 14.64 -6.41 -8.00
N ILE A 178 14.70 -5.17 -8.47
CA ILE A 178 13.85 -4.70 -9.56
C ILE A 178 14.57 -4.96 -10.88
N ARG A 179 13.90 -5.67 -11.77
CA ARG A 179 14.42 -5.97 -13.12
C ARG A 179 14.52 -4.68 -13.95
N PRO A 180 15.49 -4.56 -14.84
CA PRO A 180 15.55 -3.46 -15.81
C PRO A 180 14.35 -3.53 -16.77
N ILE A 181 13.93 -2.38 -17.27
CA ILE A 181 12.87 -2.26 -18.28
C ILE A 181 13.55 -2.12 -19.66
N ASP A 182 13.06 -2.86 -20.65
CA ASP A 182 13.29 -2.54 -22.07
C ASP A 182 12.16 -1.62 -22.52
N PRO A 183 12.37 -0.30 -22.67
CA PRO A 183 11.28 0.64 -22.95
C PRO A 183 10.50 0.34 -24.23
N ALA A 184 11.18 -0.19 -25.25
CA ALA A 184 10.56 -0.48 -26.54
C ALA A 184 9.78 -1.81 -26.56
N LYS A 185 10.24 -2.83 -25.83
CA LYS A 185 9.73 -4.21 -25.94
C LYS A 185 8.95 -4.69 -24.74
N ALA A 186 8.97 -3.96 -23.61
CA ALA A 186 8.34 -4.40 -22.38
C ALA A 186 6.85 -4.74 -22.57
N ARG A 187 6.44 -5.88 -22.02
CA ARG A 187 5.03 -6.26 -21.86
C ARG A 187 4.45 -5.44 -20.73
N VAL A 188 3.44 -4.63 -21.04
CA VAL A 188 2.92 -3.64 -20.11
C VAL A 188 1.63 -4.11 -19.44
N GLY A 189 1.59 -4.11 -18.12
CA GLY A 189 0.38 -4.29 -17.33
C GLY A 189 -0.15 -2.94 -16.85
N LEU A 190 -1.40 -2.62 -17.20
CA LEU A 190 -2.10 -1.43 -16.73
C LEU A 190 -2.96 -1.78 -15.51
N THR A 191 -2.80 -1.03 -14.44
CA THR A 191 -3.67 -1.15 -13.25
C THR A 191 -4.73 -0.07 -13.30
N LEU A 192 -5.93 -0.46 -13.75
CA LEU A 192 -7.03 0.45 -13.99
C LEU A 192 -7.62 0.97 -12.67
N ASN A 193 -7.83 2.28 -12.59
CA ASN A 193 -8.54 2.88 -11.47
C ASN A 193 -10.03 3.07 -11.81
N ARG A 194 -10.86 3.22 -10.75
CA ARG A 194 -12.23 3.67 -10.96
C ARG A 194 -12.26 5.04 -11.62
N TYR A 195 -13.31 5.34 -12.33
CA TYR A 195 -13.56 6.71 -12.79
C TYR A 195 -13.77 7.60 -11.55
N LEU A 196 -12.96 8.67 -11.43
CA LEU A 196 -12.93 9.47 -10.22
C LEU A 196 -13.95 10.59 -10.23
N SER A 197 -14.61 10.78 -9.09
CA SER A 197 -15.32 12.03 -8.75
C SER A 197 -14.39 13.02 -8.06
N ALA A 198 -14.85 14.25 -7.89
CA ALA A 198 -14.06 15.34 -7.30
C ALA A 198 -13.62 15.09 -5.84
N ASP A 199 -14.30 14.20 -5.12
CA ASP A 199 -14.04 13.94 -3.70
C ASP A 199 -12.74 13.16 -3.44
N TYR A 200 -12.23 12.44 -4.46
CA TYR A 200 -11.10 11.50 -4.31
C TYR A 200 -9.80 11.95 -4.97
N ALA A 201 -9.81 13.06 -5.72
CA ALA A 201 -8.63 13.54 -6.42
C ALA A 201 -8.54 15.05 -6.36
N SER A 202 -7.31 15.58 -6.29
CA SER A 202 -7.06 17.02 -6.36
C SER A 202 -7.60 17.66 -7.65
N ASN A 203 -7.62 16.88 -8.73
CA ASN A 203 -8.19 17.25 -10.01
C ASN A 203 -8.73 16.01 -10.74
N ALA A 204 -9.99 15.65 -10.48
CA ALA A 204 -10.63 14.47 -11.07
C ALA A 204 -10.63 14.52 -12.61
N THR A 205 -10.87 15.68 -13.20
CA THR A 205 -10.90 15.85 -14.66
C THR A 205 -9.54 15.55 -15.29
N LYS A 206 -8.44 16.10 -14.74
CA LYS A 206 -7.08 15.78 -15.21
C LYS A 206 -6.75 14.33 -15.03
N THR A 207 -7.08 13.76 -13.87
CA THR A 207 -6.82 12.34 -13.54
C THR A 207 -7.53 11.43 -14.53
N ASN A 208 -8.80 11.65 -14.81
CA ASN A 208 -9.56 10.86 -15.77
C ASN A 208 -9.04 11.00 -17.21
N ARG A 209 -8.63 12.21 -17.62
CA ARG A 209 -7.98 12.44 -18.93
C ARG A 209 -6.64 11.70 -19.04
N MET A 210 -5.82 11.76 -18.00
CA MET A 210 -4.54 11.05 -17.97
C MET A 210 -4.74 9.54 -17.98
N GLN A 211 -5.73 9.03 -17.23
CA GLN A 211 -6.09 7.62 -17.25
C GLN A 211 -6.55 7.16 -18.64
N ARG A 212 -7.39 7.97 -19.32
CA ARG A 212 -7.76 7.71 -20.71
C ARG A 212 -6.55 7.61 -21.63
N ALA A 213 -5.65 8.61 -21.59
CA ALA A 213 -4.44 8.61 -22.40
C ALA A 213 -3.53 7.41 -22.09
N LEU A 214 -3.44 6.99 -20.82
CA LEU A 214 -2.67 5.83 -20.42
C LEU A 214 -3.29 4.52 -20.94
N ILE A 215 -4.62 4.39 -20.92
CA ILE A 215 -5.33 3.24 -21.52
C ILE A 215 -4.99 3.13 -23.00
N GLN A 216 -5.07 4.24 -23.75
CA GLN A 216 -4.74 4.27 -25.17
C GLN A 216 -3.28 3.90 -25.43
N ALA A 217 -2.34 4.49 -24.69
CA ALA A 217 -0.92 4.20 -24.83
C ALA A 217 -0.57 2.74 -24.53
N VAL A 218 -1.23 2.12 -23.56
CA VAL A 218 -1.05 0.69 -23.26
C VAL A 218 -1.72 -0.19 -24.30
N ALA A 219 -2.90 0.18 -24.82
CA ALA A 219 -3.59 -0.58 -25.87
C ALA A 219 -2.76 -0.73 -27.14
N GLN A 220 -1.96 0.29 -27.48
CA GLN A 220 -1.06 0.30 -28.64
C GLN A 220 0.19 -0.59 -28.46
N ARG A 221 0.49 -1.10 -27.25
CA ARG A 221 1.62 -2.02 -27.04
C ARG A 221 1.29 -3.39 -27.62
N PRO A 222 2.26 -4.08 -28.24
CA PRO A 222 2.02 -5.39 -28.89
C PRO A 222 1.61 -6.47 -27.87
N VAL A 223 2.13 -6.40 -26.66
CA VAL A 223 1.75 -7.28 -25.55
C VAL A 223 1.40 -6.43 -24.33
N ASN A 224 0.17 -6.58 -23.87
CA ASN A 224 -0.37 -5.80 -22.76
C ASN A 224 -1.38 -6.60 -21.93
N ARG A 225 -1.63 -6.13 -20.71
CA ARG A 225 -2.63 -6.62 -19.76
C ARG A 225 -3.35 -5.46 -19.13
N LEU A 226 -4.60 -5.67 -18.78
CA LEU A 226 -5.39 -4.74 -17.99
C LEU A 226 -5.85 -5.44 -16.71
N TYR A 227 -5.44 -4.92 -15.56
CA TYR A 227 -5.80 -5.47 -14.25
C TYR A 227 -6.92 -4.67 -13.60
N SER A 228 -8.07 -5.30 -13.45
CA SER A 228 -9.17 -4.81 -12.63
C SER A 228 -8.92 -5.15 -11.16
N GLN A 229 -9.38 -4.30 -10.25
CA GLN A 229 -9.34 -4.57 -8.82
C GLN A 229 -10.73 -4.64 -8.17
N GLY A 230 -11.75 -5.03 -8.93
CA GLY A 230 -13.07 -5.32 -8.44
C GLY A 230 -14.07 -4.20 -8.58
N GLU A 231 -13.91 -3.33 -9.56
CA GLU A 231 -14.99 -2.45 -9.99
C GLU A 231 -16.08 -3.29 -10.66
N ARG A 232 -17.34 -2.95 -10.38
CA ARG A 232 -18.48 -3.74 -10.82
C ARG A 232 -18.53 -3.92 -12.34
N GLU A 233 -18.45 -2.84 -13.10
CA GLU A 233 -18.51 -2.87 -14.57
C GLU A 233 -17.41 -3.72 -15.18
N GLU A 234 -16.18 -3.58 -14.67
CA GLU A 234 -15.03 -4.35 -15.13
C GLU A 234 -15.21 -5.85 -14.84
N THR A 235 -15.73 -6.20 -13.67
CA THR A 235 -15.98 -7.58 -13.31
C THR A 235 -17.06 -8.20 -14.19
N LEU A 236 -18.13 -7.46 -14.44
CA LEU A 236 -19.20 -7.92 -15.34
C LEU A 236 -18.71 -8.06 -16.78
N ALA A 237 -17.84 -7.15 -17.26
CA ALA A 237 -17.21 -7.27 -18.58
C ALA A 237 -16.28 -8.51 -18.69
N ILE A 238 -15.70 -8.98 -17.58
CA ILE A 238 -14.84 -10.17 -17.57
C ILE A 238 -15.70 -11.47 -17.54
N PHE A 239 -16.67 -11.55 -16.64
CA PHE A 239 -17.35 -12.81 -16.31
C PHE A 239 -18.72 -13.00 -16.96
N ALA A 240 -19.38 -11.94 -17.42
CA ALA A 240 -20.62 -12.06 -18.19
C ALA A 240 -20.36 -12.69 -19.58
N LYS A 241 -21.42 -13.15 -20.23
CA LYS A 241 -21.38 -13.80 -21.54
C LYS A 241 -22.31 -13.12 -22.54
N GLY A 242 -22.05 -13.31 -23.82
CA GLY A 242 -22.93 -12.84 -24.90
C GLY A 242 -23.16 -11.32 -24.86
N GLU A 243 -24.39 -10.92 -25.07
CA GLU A 243 -24.79 -9.52 -25.16
C GLU A 243 -24.54 -8.74 -23.83
N GLU A 244 -24.70 -9.41 -22.69
CA GLU A 244 -24.44 -8.77 -21.39
C GLU A 244 -22.98 -8.38 -21.25
N LYS A 245 -22.04 -9.26 -21.63
CA LYS A 245 -20.60 -8.93 -21.66
C LYS A 245 -20.35 -7.71 -22.54
N GLN A 246 -20.89 -7.70 -23.77
CA GLN A 246 -20.69 -6.60 -24.71
C GLN A 246 -21.24 -5.28 -24.16
N LYS A 247 -22.40 -5.29 -23.51
CA LYS A 247 -22.96 -4.12 -22.86
C LYS A 247 -22.02 -3.52 -21.82
N HIS A 248 -21.38 -4.35 -20.98
CA HIS A 248 -20.44 -3.85 -19.95
C HIS A 248 -19.13 -3.37 -20.55
N ILE A 249 -18.62 -4.04 -21.59
CA ILE A 249 -17.45 -3.53 -22.35
C ILE A 249 -17.77 -2.14 -22.91
N GLN A 250 -18.90 -2.00 -23.60
CA GLN A 250 -19.33 -0.72 -24.17
C GLN A 250 -19.48 0.36 -23.09
N SER A 251 -20.06 0.03 -21.94
CA SER A 251 -20.18 0.95 -20.81
C SER A 251 -18.81 1.45 -20.30
N ILE A 252 -17.79 0.59 -20.28
CA ILE A 252 -16.43 0.98 -19.90
C ILE A 252 -15.84 1.92 -20.97
N LEU A 253 -15.98 1.60 -22.24
CA LEU A 253 -15.45 2.41 -23.33
C LEU A 253 -16.09 3.82 -23.34
N GLU A 254 -17.41 3.91 -23.25
CA GLU A 254 -18.14 5.16 -23.16
C GLU A 254 -17.74 6.00 -21.96
N LYS A 255 -17.59 5.38 -20.79
CA LYS A 255 -17.19 6.04 -19.55
C LYS A 255 -15.87 6.79 -19.67
N TYR A 256 -14.93 6.27 -20.46
CA TYR A 256 -13.65 6.90 -20.72
C TYR A 256 -13.61 7.66 -22.05
N ASN A 257 -14.73 7.78 -22.81
CA ASN A 257 -14.79 8.29 -24.16
C ASN A 257 -13.75 7.62 -25.10
N LEU A 258 -13.75 6.30 -25.12
CA LEU A 258 -12.85 5.45 -25.88
C LEU A 258 -13.60 4.53 -26.88
N ASP A 259 -14.88 4.76 -27.04
CA ASP A 259 -15.72 4.11 -28.02
C ASP A 259 -15.18 4.35 -29.45
N GLY A 260 -15.12 3.27 -30.23
CA GLY A 260 -14.55 3.27 -31.59
C GLY A 260 -13.04 3.11 -31.68
N ASP A 261 -12.30 3.05 -30.56
CA ASP A 261 -10.88 2.71 -30.52
C ASP A 261 -10.71 1.18 -30.45
N LYS A 262 -10.40 0.55 -31.57
CA LYS A 262 -10.31 -0.92 -31.68
C LYS A 262 -9.24 -1.54 -30.82
N ASP A 263 -8.11 -0.87 -30.63
CA ASP A 263 -7.02 -1.37 -29.79
C ASP A 263 -7.43 -1.38 -28.32
N VAL A 264 -8.14 -0.34 -27.90
CA VAL A 264 -8.69 -0.27 -26.52
C VAL A 264 -9.83 -1.28 -26.35
N GLU A 265 -10.69 -1.46 -27.34
CA GLU A 265 -11.73 -2.48 -27.30
C GLU A 265 -11.12 -3.87 -27.12
N ALA A 266 -10.10 -4.22 -27.87
CA ALA A 266 -9.38 -5.47 -27.72
C ALA A 266 -8.68 -5.62 -26.34
N LEU A 267 -8.13 -4.53 -25.80
CA LEU A 267 -7.55 -4.53 -24.46
C LEU A 267 -8.61 -4.82 -23.37
N VAL A 268 -9.78 -4.22 -23.48
CA VAL A 268 -10.86 -4.37 -22.49
C VAL A 268 -11.56 -5.72 -22.65
N SER A 269 -11.84 -6.18 -23.89
CA SER A 269 -12.59 -7.41 -24.14
C SER A 269 -11.81 -8.67 -23.88
N ASP A 270 -10.51 -8.68 -24.26
CA ASP A 270 -9.72 -9.91 -24.36
C ASP A 270 -8.57 -10.00 -23.35
N ARG A 271 -8.09 -8.86 -22.84
CA ARG A 271 -6.88 -8.79 -22.03
C ARG A 271 -7.08 -8.24 -20.64
N MET A 272 -8.33 -7.88 -20.29
CA MET A 272 -8.68 -7.48 -18.95
C MET A 272 -8.84 -8.71 -18.05
N GLN A 273 -8.22 -8.65 -16.86
CA GLN A 273 -8.20 -9.73 -15.87
C GLN A 273 -8.61 -9.22 -14.49
N ALA A 274 -9.28 -10.07 -13.74
CA ALA A 274 -9.56 -9.85 -12.32
C ALA A 274 -9.20 -11.12 -11.55
N PHE A 275 -8.55 -10.95 -10.41
CA PHE A 275 -8.12 -12.04 -9.55
C PHE A 275 -8.74 -11.90 -8.17
N PHE A 276 -9.24 -13.00 -7.64
CA PHE A 276 -9.81 -13.08 -6.29
C PHE A 276 -8.88 -13.80 -5.32
N ASP A 277 -7.82 -14.37 -5.84
CA ASP A 277 -6.73 -15.03 -5.15
C ASP A 277 -5.43 -14.28 -5.39
N VAL A 278 -4.72 -13.94 -4.31
CA VAL A 278 -3.50 -13.14 -4.41
C VAL A 278 -2.34 -13.91 -5.04
N ASP A 279 -2.26 -15.23 -4.82
CA ASP A 279 -1.21 -16.06 -5.43
C ASP A 279 -1.42 -16.20 -6.94
N GLU A 280 -2.67 -16.35 -7.40
CA GLU A 280 -3.01 -16.37 -8.82
C GLU A 280 -2.71 -15.03 -9.50
N TRP A 281 -3.05 -13.90 -8.83
CA TRP A 281 -2.72 -12.57 -9.34
C TRP A 281 -1.20 -12.37 -9.47
N ALA A 282 -0.47 -12.75 -8.43
CA ALA A 282 0.98 -12.67 -8.44
C ALA A 282 1.60 -13.54 -9.54
N ALA A 283 1.08 -14.74 -9.76
CA ALA A 283 1.55 -15.64 -10.81
C ALA A 283 1.30 -15.06 -12.20
N ASP A 284 0.09 -14.57 -12.49
CA ASP A 284 -0.23 -13.95 -13.79
C ASP A 284 0.66 -12.72 -14.05
N ALA A 285 0.84 -11.84 -13.06
CA ALA A 285 1.73 -10.70 -13.23
C ALA A 285 3.17 -11.10 -13.53
N LYS A 286 3.70 -12.11 -12.84
CA LYS A 286 5.06 -12.61 -13.05
C LYS A 286 5.26 -13.20 -14.45
N GLU A 287 4.27 -13.88 -14.97
CA GLU A 287 4.32 -14.59 -16.25
C GLU A 287 4.10 -13.63 -17.43
N ASN A 288 3.19 -12.67 -17.31
CA ASN A 288 2.63 -11.95 -18.43
C ASN A 288 3.09 -10.49 -18.57
N VAL A 289 3.77 -9.91 -17.58
CA VAL A 289 4.18 -8.50 -17.65
C VAL A 289 5.65 -8.30 -17.25
N ASP A 290 6.27 -7.30 -17.87
CA ASP A 290 7.63 -6.87 -17.59
C ASP A 290 7.66 -5.55 -16.81
N VAL A 291 6.60 -4.75 -16.92
CA VAL A 291 6.41 -3.49 -16.20
C VAL A 291 4.94 -3.26 -15.90
N LEU A 292 4.64 -2.74 -14.71
CA LEU A 292 3.31 -2.29 -14.33
C LEU A 292 3.23 -0.77 -14.34
N VAL A 293 2.10 -0.24 -14.80
CA VAL A 293 1.82 1.19 -14.76
C VAL A 293 0.38 1.43 -14.28
N GLY A 294 0.12 2.54 -13.65
CA GLY A 294 -1.25 2.95 -13.38
C GLY A 294 -1.48 3.63 -12.06
N PHE A 295 -2.74 3.80 -11.77
CA PHE A 295 -3.26 4.59 -10.65
C PHE A 295 -3.62 3.74 -9.42
N ARG A 296 -3.66 2.42 -9.54
CA ARG A 296 -3.98 1.51 -8.42
C ARG A 296 -2.72 1.10 -7.69
N LEU A 297 -2.57 1.61 -6.45
CA LEU A 297 -1.42 1.32 -5.60
C LEU A 297 -1.12 -0.18 -5.53
N HIS A 298 -2.09 -0.97 -5.07
CA HIS A 298 -1.88 -2.40 -4.82
C HIS A 298 -1.73 -3.22 -6.11
N GLY A 299 -2.36 -2.76 -7.21
CA GLY A 299 -2.14 -3.34 -8.53
C GLY A 299 -0.71 -3.23 -9.00
N ASN A 300 -0.05 -2.13 -8.69
CA ASN A 300 1.36 -1.94 -8.99
C ASN A 300 2.27 -2.67 -7.99
N VAL A 301 1.88 -2.71 -6.70
CA VAL A 301 2.66 -3.39 -5.65
C VAL A 301 2.74 -4.89 -5.88
N ILE A 302 1.71 -5.55 -6.47
CA ILE A 302 1.74 -6.99 -6.75
C ILE A 302 2.96 -7.39 -7.60
N GLY A 303 3.43 -6.49 -8.48
CA GLY A 303 4.63 -6.71 -9.27
C GLY A 303 5.93 -6.43 -8.52
N LEU A 304 5.98 -5.35 -7.74
CA LEU A 304 7.21 -4.90 -7.08
C LEU A 304 7.85 -6.00 -6.23
N HIS A 305 7.07 -6.68 -5.39
CA HIS A 305 7.62 -7.76 -4.56
C HIS A 305 8.04 -9.02 -5.34
N GLN A 306 7.82 -9.04 -6.65
CA GLN A 306 8.30 -10.07 -7.57
C GLN A 306 9.45 -9.57 -8.45
N GLY A 307 9.95 -8.37 -8.20
CA GLY A 307 11.00 -7.73 -8.98
C GLY A 307 10.52 -7.14 -10.30
N ILE A 308 9.20 -7.03 -10.52
CA ILE A 308 8.64 -6.36 -11.69
C ILE A 308 8.62 -4.86 -11.40
N PRO A 309 9.28 -4.02 -12.21
CA PRO A 309 9.22 -2.58 -12.05
C PRO A 309 7.79 -2.05 -12.19
N ALA A 310 7.46 -1.00 -11.42
CA ALA A 310 6.15 -0.36 -11.50
C ALA A 310 6.28 1.16 -11.43
N VAL A 311 5.62 1.86 -12.34
CA VAL A 311 5.55 3.32 -12.35
C VAL A 311 4.16 3.76 -11.88
N PHE A 312 4.12 4.55 -10.81
CA PHE A 312 2.87 4.98 -10.20
C PHE A 312 2.40 6.31 -10.78
N PHE A 313 1.10 6.42 -11.00
CA PHE A 313 0.46 7.68 -11.33
C PHE A 313 -0.23 8.22 -10.08
N THR A 314 0.25 9.37 -9.57
CA THR A 314 -0.17 9.90 -8.28
C THR A 314 -1.23 10.98 -8.45
N TYR A 315 -2.35 10.82 -7.77
CA TYR A 315 -3.48 11.75 -7.80
C TYR A 315 -4.05 12.10 -6.41
N ASP A 316 -3.62 11.37 -5.39
CA ASP A 316 -4.02 11.60 -4.00
C ASP A 316 -2.82 11.49 -3.03
N SER A 317 -3.05 11.89 -1.77
CA SER A 317 -2.01 11.88 -0.74
C SER A 317 -1.48 10.47 -0.45
N ARG A 318 -2.30 9.44 -0.56
CA ARG A 318 -1.99 8.04 -0.25
C ARG A 318 -0.94 7.46 -1.19
N ILE A 319 -1.14 7.61 -2.51
CA ILE A 319 -0.20 7.08 -3.50
C ILE A 319 1.11 7.84 -3.41
N ARG A 320 1.04 9.18 -3.28
CA ARG A 320 2.21 10.04 -3.11
C ARG A 320 3.01 9.68 -1.87
N GLU A 321 2.35 9.48 -0.71
CA GLU A 321 2.98 9.09 0.55
C GLU A 321 3.79 7.79 0.38
N LEU A 322 3.20 6.76 -0.21
CA LEU A 322 3.85 5.46 -0.36
C LEU A 322 4.90 5.43 -1.47
N SER A 323 4.68 6.07 -2.62
CA SER A 323 5.70 6.15 -3.67
C SER A 323 6.94 6.91 -3.19
N THR A 324 6.75 7.97 -2.41
CA THR A 324 7.85 8.71 -1.78
C THR A 324 8.58 7.86 -0.74
N LEU A 325 7.84 7.18 0.15
CA LEU A 325 8.43 6.35 1.22
C LEU A 325 9.30 5.22 0.66
N PHE A 326 8.92 4.63 -0.47
CA PHE A 326 9.65 3.52 -1.10
C PHE A 326 10.54 3.96 -2.28
N ALA A 327 10.67 5.26 -2.52
CA ALA A 327 11.40 5.84 -3.66
C ALA A 327 10.98 5.25 -5.02
N ILE A 328 9.70 4.95 -5.20
CA ILE A 328 9.17 4.35 -6.43
C ILE A 328 8.96 5.45 -7.46
N PRO A 329 9.41 5.25 -8.71
CA PRO A 329 9.15 6.19 -9.80
C PRO A 329 7.67 6.49 -9.95
N SER A 330 7.33 7.75 -10.02
CA SER A 330 5.94 8.19 -10.13
C SER A 330 5.78 9.38 -11.07
N VAL A 331 4.61 9.47 -11.69
CA VAL A 331 4.17 10.57 -12.53
C VAL A 331 3.05 11.30 -11.81
N GLU A 332 3.24 12.58 -11.53
CA GLU A 332 2.22 13.43 -10.91
C GLU A 332 1.16 13.84 -11.93
N VAL A 333 -0.11 13.67 -11.58
CA VAL A 333 -1.22 14.08 -12.46
C VAL A 333 -1.24 15.60 -12.69
N GLU A 334 -0.74 16.39 -11.72
CA GLU A 334 -0.65 17.84 -11.86
C GLU A 334 0.33 18.25 -12.98
N ASP A 335 1.34 17.44 -13.24
CA ASP A 335 2.36 17.65 -14.26
C ASP A 335 1.96 17.06 -15.63
N TYR A 336 0.67 17.16 -15.98
CA TYR A 336 0.14 16.55 -17.20
C TYR A 336 1.03 16.80 -18.41
N MET A 337 1.51 15.71 -18.99
CA MET A 337 2.22 15.66 -20.26
C MET A 337 1.56 14.63 -21.19
N PRO A 338 1.76 14.68 -22.49
CA PRO A 338 1.37 13.58 -23.37
C PRO A 338 1.96 12.28 -22.87
N ILE A 339 1.15 11.20 -22.76
CA ILE A 339 1.63 9.90 -22.32
C ILE A 339 2.49 9.29 -23.42
N ASN A 340 3.78 9.18 -23.14
CA ASN A 340 4.73 8.39 -23.92
C ASN A 340 5.37 7.37 -22.97
N LEU A 341 4.97 6.10 -23.10
CA LEU A 341 5.41 5.04 -22.20
C LEU A 341 6.91 4.80 -22.28
N GLU A 342 7.53 4.87 -23.45
CA GLU A 342 8.97 4.68 -23.61
C GLU A 342 9.75 5.73 -22.84
N ASN A 343 9.41 7.00 -23.00
CA ASN A 343 10.02 8.10 -22.26
C ASN A 343 9.79 8.00 -20.75
N ILE A 344 8.59 7.53 -20.33
CA ILE A 344 8.30 7.29 -18.90
C ILE A 344 9.20 6.18 -18.36
N PHE A 345 9.39 5.09 -19.10
CA PHE A 345 10.23 3.97 -18.68
C PHE A 345 11.72 4.31 -18.69
N GLU A 346 12.20 5.07 -19.68
CA GLU A 346 13.58 5.55 -19.73
C GLU A 346 13.95 6.46 -18.56
N LYS A 347 12.98 7.25 -18.09
CA LYS A 347 13.18 8.15 -16.94
C LYS A 347 12.92 7.52 -15.58
N ALA A 348 12.38 6.31 -15.55
CA ALA A 348 12.04 5.63 -14.31
C ALA A 348 13.31 5.12 -13.59
N ASP A 349 13.73 5.83 -12.55
CA ASP A 349 14.91 5.47 -11.74
C ASP A 349 14.52 4.60 -10.55
N PHE A 350 14.92 3.34 -10.60
CA PHE A 350 14.72 2.36 -9.52
C PHE A 350 15.94 2.16 -8.63
N SER A 351 17.04 2.89 -8.86
CA SER A 351 18.32 2.70 -8.16
C SER A 351 18.21 2.78 -6.63
N LYS A 352 17.31 3.61 -6.12
CA LYS A 352 17.09 3.81 -4.68
C LYS A 352 16.10 2.84 -4.05
N VAL A 353 15.26 2.16 -4.85
CA VAL A 353 14.14 1.35 -4.35
C VAL A 353 14.61 0.25 -3.43
N GLN A 354 15.64 -0.51 -3.82
CA GLN A 354 16.16 -1.62 -3.03
C GLN A 354 16.71 -1.17 -1.67
N HIS A 355 17.46 -0.08 -1.66
CA HIS A 355 18.04 0.47 -0.43
C HIS A 355 16.95 0.93 0.53
N VAL A 356 16.03 1.76 0.05
CA VAL A 356 14.90 2.28 0.84
C VAL A 356 13.97 1.17 1.31
N TYR A 357 13.75 0.15 0.48
CA TYR A 357 12.98 -1.03 0.86
C TYR A 357 13.59 -1.75 2.07
N ARG A 358 14.92 -1.96 2.09
CA ARG A 358 15.62 -2.60 3.22
C ARG A 358 15.40 -1.84 4.52
N LEU A 359 15.48 -0.51 4.49
CA LEU A 359 15.26 0.33 5.67
C LEU A 359 13.83 0.22 6.18
N ASN A 360 12.85 0.33 5.29
CA ASN A 360 11.44 0.22 5.66
C ASN A 360 11.07 -1.19 6.12
N TYR A 361 11.68 -2.23 5.54
CA TYR A 361 11.52 -3.60 6.00
C TYR A 361 12.05 -3.79 7.42
N ALA A 362 13.20 -3.22 7.74
CA ALA A 362 13.76 -3.27 9.09
C ALA A 362 12.84 -2.56 10.11
N GLU A 363 12.24 -1.43 9.74
CA GLU A 363 11.26 -0.75 10.59
C GLU A 363 9.97 -1.59 10.76
N TYR A 364 9.50 -2.26 9.71
CA TYR A 364 8.35 -3.17 9.82
C TYR A 364 8.67 -4.37 10.72
N HIS A 365 9.84 -4.99 10.57
CA HIS A 365 10.30 -6.07 11.43
C HIS A 365 10.36 -5.63 12.90
N ARG A 366 10.99 -4.48 13.18
CA ARG A 366 11.10 -3.90 14.51
C ARG A 366 9.73 -3.60 15.11
N PHE A 367 8.83 -3.02 14.32
CA PHE A 367 7.45 -2.73 14.73
C PHE A 367 6.71 -3.97 15.21
N LEU A 368 6.77 -5.07 14.45
CA LEU A 368 6.12 -6.32 14.86
C LEU A 368 6.71 -6.87 16.15
N THR A 369 8.04 -6.84 16.28
CA THR A 369 8.76 -7.32 17.46
C THR A 369 8.42 -6.51 18.72
N GLU A 370 8.47 -5.18 18.65
CA GLU A 370 8.19 -4.29 19.78
C GLU A 370 6.73 -4.38 20.26
N ASN A 371 5.79 -4.61 19.35
CA ASN A 371 4.39 -4.85 19.69
C ASN A 371 4.12 -6.29 20.18
N GLY A 372 5.16 -7.12 20.36
CA GLY A 372 5.01 -8.51 20.82
C GLY A 372 4.33 -9.44 19.82
N LEU A 373 4.23 -9.04 18.54
CA LEU A 373 3.67 -9.87 17.49
C LEU A 373 4.70 -10.88 17.00
N ASN A 374 4.35 -12.16 17.08
CA ASN A 374 5.19 -13.19 16.49
C ASN A 374 5.09 -13.16 14.98
N HIS A 375 6.24 -13.21 14.31
CA HIS A 375 6.30 -13.10 12.85
C HIS A 375 7.36 -14.04 12.25
N VAL A 376 7.26 -14.27 10.94
CA VAL A 376 8.16 -15.14 10.16
C VAL A 376 9.04 -14.34 9.19
N LEU A 377 9.10 -13.02 9.35
CA LEU A 377 9.98 -12.18 8.54
C LEU A 377 11.43 -12.62 8.71
N ALA A 378 12.18 -12.70 7.63
CA ALA A 378 13.62 -12.88 7.69
C ALA A 378 14.26 -11.71 8.46
N ASN A 379 15.33 -11.99 9.20
CA ASN A 379 16.04 -10.93 9.89
C ASN A 379 16.47 -9.85 8.90
N PRO A 380 16.32 -8.57 9.27
CA PRO A 380 16.86 -7.49 8.47
C PRO A 380 18.36 -7.72 8.24
N VAL A 381 18.80 -7.45 7.03
CA VAL A 381 20.24 -7.38 6.79
C VAL A 381 20.73 -6.18 7.61
N THR A 382 21.34 -6.45 8.76
CA THR A 382 22.06 -5.42 9.48
C THR A 382 23.16 -4.94 8.55
N ALA A 383 23.22 -3.62 8.30
CA ALA A 383 24.46 -3.07 7.75
C ALA A 383 25.61 -3.66 8.60
N PRO A 384 26.67 -4.20 7.99
CA PRO A 384 27.77 -4.73 8.76
C PRO A 384 28.18 -3.66 9.77
N PRO A 385 28.46 -4.04 11.04
CA PRO A 385 28.93 -3.09 12.03
C PRO A 385 30.09 -2.38 11.37
N LYS A 386 30.12 -1.04 11.45
CA LYS A 386 31.15 -0.20 10.85
C LYS A 386 32.52 -0.80 11.15
N LYS A 387 32.98 -1.75 10.37
CA LYS A 387 34.38 -1.93 10.16
C LYS A 387 34.76 -0.62 9.50
N ALA A 388 35.59 0.18 10.15
CA ALA A 388 36.18 1.34 9.50
C ALA A 388 36.68 0.83 8.16
N LEU A 389 35.92 1.06 7.09
CA LEU A 389 36.35 0.69 5.76
C LEU A 389 37.61 1.49 5.57
N GLU A 390 38.75 0.82 5.52
CA GLU A 390 39.99 1.49 5.19
C GLU A 390 39.73 2.21 3.88
N LYS A 391 39.83 3.53 3.94
CA LYS A 391 39.56 4.38 2.79
C LYS A 391 40.42 3.86 1.63
N PRO A 392 39.85 3.32 0.54
CA PRO A 392 40.63 2.79 -0.53
C PRO A 392 41.51 3.90 -1.08
N ASN A 393 42.66 3.55 -1.61
CA ASN A 393 43.51 4.51 -2.27
C ASN A 393 42.75 5.11 -3.45
N LEU A 394 42.29 6.35 -3.30
CA LEU A 394 41.45 7.04 -4.29
C LEU A 394 42.20 7.42 -5.58
N VAL A 395 43.45 6.97 -5.72
CA VAL A 395 44.17 7.05 -7.01
C VAL A 395 43.54 5.99 -7.92
N GLN A 396 42.69 6.45 -8.80
CA GLN A 396 41.92 5.64 -9.72
C GLN A 396 42.85 4.91 -10.70
N THR A 397 42.92 3.60 -10.61
CA THR A 397 43.53 2.74 -11.61
C THR A 397 42.48 1.78 -12.10
N ASP A 398 42.57 1.32 -13.34
CA ASP A 398 41.61 0.35 -13.93
C ASP A 398 41.51 -0.96 -13.11
N GLN A 399 42.46 -1.23 -12.22
CA GLN A 399 42.51 -2.42 -11.37
C GLN A 399 41.68 -2.32 -10.08
N ASN A 400 41.37 -1.10 -9.58
CA ASN A 400 40.62 -0.91 -8.33
C ASN A 400 39.27 -0.20 -8.50
N LEU A 401 38.81 -0.03 -9.72
CA LEU A 401 37.54 0.66 -10.00
C LEU A 401 36.34 -0.03 -9.32
N GLY A 402 36.36 -1.37 -9.29
CA GLY A 402 35.33 -2.16 -8.61
C GLY A 402 35.29 -1.88 -7.09
N GLU A 403 36.44 -1.96 -6.42
CA GLU A 403 36.57 -1.73 -4.98
C GLU A 403 36.18 -0.29 -4.59
N VAL A 404 36.56 0.69 -5.42
CA VAL A 404 36.20 2.10 -5.22
C VAL A 404 34.69 2.30 -5.39
N THR A 405 34.11 1.65 -6.40
CA THR A 405 32.66 1.71 -6.65
C THR A 405 31.87 1.08 -5.50
N ASP A 406 32.29 -0.10 -5.03
CA ASP A 406 31.64 -0.80 -3.91
C ASP A 406 31.77 0.03 -2.63
N TRP A 407 32.94 0.62 -2.36
CA TRP A 407 33.12 1.51 -1.23
C TRP A 407 32.20 2.74 -1.28
N PHE A 408 32.06 3.39 -2.44
CA PHE A 408 31.13 4.51 -2.60
C PHE A 408 29.68 4.10 -2.41
N GLN A 409 29.29 2.92 -2.91
CA GLN A 409 27.93 2.41 -2.71
C GLN A 409 27.63 2.12 -1.24
N ASP A 410 28.58 1.53 -0.52
CA ASP A 410 28.45 1.26 0.90
C ASP A 410 28.43 2.55 1.74
N GLU A 411 29.27 3.56 1.40
CA GLU A 411 29.29 4.84 2.09
C GLU A 411 28.02 5.66 1.82
N VAL A 412 27.52 5.66 0.60
CA VAL A 412 26.21 6.27 0.25
C VAL A 412 25.08 5.55 1.00
N GLY A 413 25.12 4.22 1.09
CA GLY A 413 24.17 3.43 1.86
C GLY A 413 24.17 3.80 3.34
N TYR A 414 25.37 3.93 3.93
CA TYR A 414 25.56 4.36 5.30
C TYR A 414 25.02 5.78 5.55
N MET A 415 25.41 6.75 4.73
CA MET A 415 24.95 8.14 4.84
C MET A 415 23.44 8.24 4.70
N THR A 416 22.82 7.45 3.83
CA THR A 416 21.37 7.43 3.66
C THR A 416 20.68 6.90 4.91
N GLY A 417 21.25 5.88 5.57
CA GLY A 417 20.78 5.37 6.86
C GLY A 417 20.93 6.41 8.00
N GLU A 418 22.03 7.15 8.02
CA GLU A 418 22.20 8.27 8.97
C GLU A 418 21.21 9.41 8.69
N ILE A 419 20.97 9.76 7.44
CA ILE A 419 19.98 10.77 7.06
C ILE A 419 18.58 10.34 7.51
N GLN A 420 18.22 9.08 7.36
CA GLN A 420 16.93 8.58 7.86
C GLN A 420 16.85 8.66 9.40
N THR A 421 17.90 8.25 10.09
CA THR A 421 17.99 8.36 11.55
C THR A 421 17.93 9.83 12.01
N LEU A 422 18.56 10.74 11.29
CA LEU A 422 18.53 12.18 11.57
C LEU A 422 17.13 12.76 11.27
N ARG A 423 16.45 12.32 10.22
CA ARG A 423 15.05 12.70 9.93
C ARG A 423 14.12 12.26 11.04
N ASP A 424 14.26 11.01 11.53
CA ASP A 424 13.47 10.51 12.65
C ASP A 424 13.73 11.29 13.94
N ARG A 425 15.02 11.67 14.19
CA ARG A 425 15.39 12.55 15.32
C ARG A 425 14.85 13.96 15.15
N ALA A 426 14.97 14.53 13.97
CA ALA A 426 14.45 15.87 13.65
C ALA A 426 12.93 15.90 13.80
N TRP A 427 12.24 14.87 13.32
CA TRP A 427 10.81 14.68 13.52
C TRP A 427 10.41 14.64 15.00
N LYS A 428 11.11 13.82 15.81
CA LYS A 428 10.88 13.75 17.26
C LYS A 428 11.14 15.09 17.96
N LEU A 429 12.18 15.81 17.54
CA LEU A 429 12.49 17.15 18.07
C LEU A 429 11.45 18.18 17.65
N GLU A 430 10.96 18.12 16.42
CA GLU A 430 9.89 19.01 15.94
C GLU A 430 8.57 18.76 16.68
N LEU A 431 8.25 17.49 16.95
CA LEU A 431 7.11 17.12 17.81
C LEU A 431 7.27 17.71 19.20
N ALA A 432 8.43 17.55 19.84
CA ALA A 432 8.70 18.09 21.16
C ALA A 432 8.64 19.64 21.19
N LEU A 433 9.12 20.30 20.14
CA LEU A 433 9.04 21.76 20.00
C LEU A 433 7.60 22.25 19.82
N ARG A 434 6.76 21.51 19.08
CA ARG A 434 5.33 21.80 18.93
C ARG A 434 4.61 21.69 20.29
N GLU A 435 4.97 20.70 21.12
CA GLU A 435 4.45 20.54 22.49
C GLU A 435 4.82 21.71 23.40
N LEU A 436 6.08 22.14 23.32
CA LEU A 436 6.55 23.28 24.12
C LEU A 436 5.88 24.61 23.72
N LYS A 437 5.51 24.73 22.43
CA LYS A 437 4.82 25.92 21.88
C LYS A 437 3.30 25.85 21.99
N ALA A 438 2.72 24.70 22.31
CA ALA A 438 1.29 24.59 22.53
C ALA A 438 0.88 25.42 23.77
N PRO A 439 -0.15 26.26 23.69
CA PRO A 439 -0.63 27.01 24.84
C PRO A 439 -1.02 26.02 25.91
N LYS A 440 -0.43 26.15 27.11
CA LYS A 440 -0.81 25.36 28.29
C LYS A 440 -2.31 25.55 28.50
N PRO A 441 -3.09 24.47 28.67
CA PRO A 441 -4.50 24.63 29.00
C PRO A 441 -4.60 25.51 30.23
N ASN A 442 -5.39 26.59 30.16
CA ASN A 442 -5.60 27.52 31.24
C ASN A 442 -6.04 26.77 32.50
N ALA A 443 -5.15 26.67 33.47
CA ALA A 443 -5.47 26.31 34.82
C ALA A 443 -6.15 27.53 35.49
N LYS A 444 -7.38 27.86 35.08
CA LYS A 444 -8.27 28.78 35.77
C LYS A 444 -9.70 28.36 35.45
N LEU A 445 -10.27 27.68 36.40
CA LEU A 445 -11.65 27.72 36.83
C LEU A 445 -11.86 26.61 37.86
N ALA A 446 -11.26 26.86 39.04
CA ALA A 446 -11.73 26.28 40.30
C ALA A 446 -11.59 27.40 41.33
N SER A 447 -12.62 28.20 41.39
CA SER A 447 -12.99 29.02 42.55
C SER A 447 -14.49 29.21 42.54
#